data_68a03f4ced7de1f0ac88a40ec8ebeaad
#
_entry.id   68a03f4ced7de1f0ac88a40ec8ebeaad
#
_cell.length_a   1.000
_cell.length_b   1.000
_cell.length_c   1.000
_cell.angle_alpha   90.00
_cell.angle_beta   90.00
_cell.angle_gamma   90.00
#
_symmetry.space_group_name_H-M   'P 1'
#
loop_
_entity.id
_entity.type
_entity.pdbx_description
1 polymer ?
#
loop_
_entity_poly.entity_id
_entity_poly.type
_entity_poly.pdbx_seq_one_letter_code
_entity_poly.pdbx_strand_id
1 'polypeptide(L)'
;MSRSLQGRILTPAGLVEGSLRIGADGHIAAIEGEPVAIERAREPGAPLLLPGFIDLHVHGAAGRDIMEGGDAALQVARRHAWHGLSLIHI
;
A
#
# COMPACT_ATOMS: atom_id res chain seq x y z
N MET A 1 16.39 -7.48 -8.13
CA MET A 1 16.78 -6.21 -7.52
C MET A 1 15.95 -5.99 -6.27
N SER A 2 16.57 -5.71 -5.14
CA SER A 2 15.87 -5.44 -3.89
C SER A 2 15.76 -3.94 -3.65
N ARG A 3 14.73 -3.54 -2.89
CA ARG A 3 14.48 -2.14 -2.51
C ARG A 3 14.24 -2.06 -1.02
N SER A 4 14.62 -0.96 -0.42
CA SER A 4 14.44 -0.71 0.99
C SER A 4 13.74 0.62 1.21
N LEU A 5 12.73 0.63 2.08
CA LEU A 5 12.00 1.83 2.47
C LEU A 5 12.19 2.05 3.96
N GLN A 6 12.44 3.31 4.34
CA GLN A 6 12.65 3.70 5.74
C GLN A 6 11.43 4.48 6.23
N GLY A 7 11.01 4.21 7.46
CA GLY A 7 9.92 4.95 8.05
C GLY A 7 9.28 4.25 9.24
N ARG A 8 8.07 4.66 9.55
CA ARG A 8 7.23 4.02 10.55
C ARG A 8 6.26 3.09 9.83
N ILE A 9 6.39 1.81 10.11
CA ILE A 9 5.74 0.74 9.34
C ILE A 9 4.62 0.15 10.19
N LEU A 10 3.40 0.17 9.67
CA LEU A 10 2.28 -0.47 10.33
C LEU A 10 2.28 -1.96 10.00
N THR A 11 2.42 -2.79 11.03
CA THR A 11 2.41 -4.26 10.91
C THR A 11 1.22 -4.83 11.67
N PRO A 12 0.87 -6.12 11.48
CA PRO A 12 -0.18 -6.75 12.29
C PRO A 12 0.11 -6.72 13.80
N ALA A 13 1.37 -6.65 14.19
CA ALA A 13 1.78 -6.59 15.61
C ALA A 13 1.86 -5.17 16.15
N GLY A 14 1.73 -4.14 15.31
CA GLY A 14 1.79 -2.74 15.71
C GLY A 14 2.73 -1.93 14.85
N LEU A 15 3.10 -0.75 15.32
CA LEU A 15 3.94 0.19 14.58
C LEU A 15 5.42 -0.10 14.87
N VAL A 16 6.22 -0.16 13.81
CA VAL A 16 7.67 -0.38 13.89
C VAL A 16 8.38 0.78 13.20
N GLU A 17 9.34 1.38 13.86
CA GLU A 17 10.19 2.41 13.26
C GLU A 17 11.47 1.76 12.77
N GLY A 18 11.68 1.76 11.45
CA GLY A 18 12.81 1.07 10.85
C GLY A 18 12.72 0.98 9.34
N SER A 19 13.01 -0.20 8.81
CA SER A 19 13.07 -0.41 7.36
C SER A 19 12.26 -1.62 6.92
N LEU A 20 11.68 -1.49 5.73
CA LEU A 20 10.98 -2.56 5.04
C LEU A 20 11.77 -2.87 3.77
N ARG A 21 12.13 -4.15 3.60
CA ARG A 21 12.89 -4.59 2.44
C ARG A 21 11.98 -5.39 1.50
N ILE A 22 12.00 -5.00 0.23
CA ILE A 22 11.24 -5.68 -0.83
C ILE A 22 12.25 -6.48 -1.65
N GLY A 23 12.01 -7.77 -1.80
CA GLY A 23 12.86 -8.67 -2.56
C GLY A 23 12.72 -8.49 -4.07
N ALA A 24 13.58 -9.16 -4.81
CA ALA A 24 13.58 -9.13 -6.27
C ALA A 24 12.28 -9.68 -6.88
N ASP A 25 11.56 -10.52 -6.13
CA ASP A 25 10.27 -11.09 -6.53
C ASP A 25 9.08 -10.15 -6.28
N GLY A 26 9.33 -8.96 -5.72
CA GLY A 26 8.27 -8.00 -5.39
C GLY A 26 7.59 -8.23 -4.06
N HIS A 27 7.97 -9.26 -3.30
CA HIS A 27 7.41 -9.54 -1.99
C HIS A 27 8.23 -8.88 -0.89
N ILE A 28 7.59 -8.64 0.26
CA ILE A 28 8.27 -8.14 1.44
C ILE A 28 9.21 -9.23 1.96
N ALA A 29 10.51 -8.94 1.96
CA ALA A 29 11.52 -9.89 2.41
C ALA A 29 11.78 -9.79 3.91
N ALA A 30 11.73 -8.56 4.47
CA ALA A 30 11.97 -8.33 5.89
C ALA A 30 11.42 -6.99 6.33
N ILE A 31 11.04 -6.92 7.61
CA ILE A 31 10.74 -5.67 8.32
C ILE A 31 11.62 -5.66 9.55
N GLU A 32 12.47 -4.65 9.68
CA GLU A 32 13.45 -4.54 10.75
C GLU A 32 13.32 -3.18 11.43
N GLY A 33 13.42 -3.14 12.75
CA GLY A 33 13.36 -1.91 13.50
C GLY A 33 12.85 -2.12 14.92
N GLU A 34 12.48 -1.02 15.56
CA GLU A 34 12.05 -1.00 16.95
C GLU A 34 10.53 -0.81 17.03
N PRO A 35 9.82 -1.58 17.86
CA PRO A 35 8.41 -1.30 18.12
C PRO A 35 8.26 0.08 18.77
N VAL A 36 7.27 0.84 18.31
CA VAL A 36 6.95 2.15 18.86
C VAL A 36 5.44 2.25 19.11
N ALA A 37 5.04 3.21 19.95
CA ALA A 37 3.63 3.44 20.24
C ALA A 37 2.90 3.88 18.98
N ILE A 38 1.64 3.44 18.84
CA ILE A 38 0.84 3.74 17.65
C ILE A 38 0.64 5.26 17.47
N GLU A 39 0.66 6.02 18.55
CA GLU A 39 0.53 7.48 18.51
C GLU A 39 1.67 8.15 17.73
N ARG A 40 2.82 7.48 17.61
CA ARG A 40 3.95 7.94 16.80
C ARG A 40 3.62 8.05 15.32
N ALA A 41 2.57 7.38 14.85
CA ALA A 41 2.15 7.46 13.46
C ALA A 41 1.78 8.88 13.02
N ARG A 42 1.36 9.74 13.94
CA ARG A 42 0.96 11.11 13.66
C ARG A 42 2.10 12.12 13.76
N GLU A 43 3.25 11.69 14.26
CA GLU A 43 4.37 12.61 14.47
C GLU A 43 5.10 12.89 13.16
N PRO A 44 5.55 14.14 12.92
CA PRO A 44 6.39 14.45 11.78
C PRO A 44 7.78 13.81 11.93
N GLY A 45 8.57 13.83 10.87
CA GLY A 45 9.98 13.41 10.90
C GLY A 45 10.26 12.10 10.20
N ALA A 46 9.26 11.27 9.94
CA ALA A 46 9.44 10.03 9.18
C ALA A 46 8.18 9.71 8.38
N PRO A 47 8.31 9.12 7.18
CA PRO A 47 7.13 8.68 6.43
C PRO A 47 6.43 7.53 7.16
N LEU A 48 5.12 7.47 7.00
CA LEU A 48 4.30 6.37 7.49
C LEU A 48 4.09 5.38 6.35
N LEU A 49 4.48 4.13 6.57
CA LEU A 49 4.33 3.05 5.59
C LEU A 49 3.14 2.19 6.00
N LEU A 50 2.14 2.15 5.15
CA LEU A 50 0.91 1.39 5.37
C LEU A 50 0.74 0.34 4.28
N PRO A 51 0.03 -0.77 4.56
CA PRO A 51 -0.44 -1.64 3.49
C PRO A 51 -1.34 -0.84 2.54
N GLY A 52 -1.35 -1.22 1.26
CA GLY A 52 -2.29 -0.63 0.32
C GLY A 52 -3.73 -0.89 0.76
N PHE A 53 -4.60 0.08 0.52
CA PHE A 53 -6.00 -0.04 0.93
C PHE A 53 -6.75 -1.05 0.08
N ILE A 54 -7.81 -1.62 0.66
CA ILE A 54 -8.71 -2.55 -0.03
C ILE A 54 -10.07 -1.87 -0.13
N ASP A 55 -10.60 -1.76 -1.36
CA ASP A 55 -11.95 -1.25 -1.58
C ASP A 55 -12.87 -2.42 -1.89
N LEU A 56 -13.95 -2.55 -1.13
CA LEU A 56 -14.87 -3.69 -1.24
C LEU A 56 -15.91 -3.51 -2.34
N HIS A 57 -16.02 -2.34 -2.94
CA HIS A 57 -17.03 -2.10 -3.98
C HIS A 57 -16.58 -0.97 -4.91
N VAL A 58 -16.12 -1.34 -6.11
CA VAL A 58 -15.62 -0.40 -7.12
C VAL A 58 -16.25 -0.72 -8.47
N HIS A 59 -16.79 0.29 -9.14
CA HIS A 59 -17.31 0.17 -10.50
C HIS A 59 -16.42 0.87 -11.51
N GLY A 60 -15.81 1.98 -11.17
CA GLY A 60 -15.08 2.75 -12.14
C GLY A 60 -14.13 3.78 -11.55
N ALA A 61 -13.36 4.38 -12.43
CA ALA A 61 -12.45 5.48 -12.18
C ALA A 61 -11.98 6.06 -13.51
N ALA A 62 -11.44 7.28 -13.48
CA ALA A 62 -10.87 7.95 -14.65
C ALA A 62 -11.87 8.03 -15.84
N GLY A 63 -13.16 8.16 -15.55
CA GLY A 63 -14.20 8.21 -16.58
C GLY A 63 -14.55 6.87 -17.22
N ARG A 64 -14.01 5.75 -16.68
CA ARG A 64 -14.25 4.40 -17.22
C ARG A 64 -15.02 3.58 -16.19
N ASP A 65 -15.89 2.71 -16.67
CA ASP A 65 -16.62 1.74 -15.85
C ASP A 65 -16.14 0.34 -16.22
N ILE A 66 -15.92 -0.51 -15.19
CA ILE A 66 -15.45 -1.88 -15.41
C ILE A 66 -16.37 -2.67 -16.33
N MET A 67 -17.68 -2.39 -16.29
CA MET A 67 -18.67 -3.07 -17.13
C MET A 67 -18.53 -2.74 -18.62
N GLU A 68 -17.74 -1.74 -19.01
CA GLU A 68 -17.47 -1.43 -20.42
C GLU A 68 -16.72 -2.55 -21.14
N GLY A 69 -15.96 -3.38 -20.40
CA GLY A 69 -15.11 -4.40 -20.99
C GLY A 69 -13.80 -3.84 -21.54
N GLY A 70 -13.13 -4.62 -22.40
CA GLY A 70 -11.84 -4.23 -22.95
C GLY A 70 -10.79 -4.02 -21.86
N ASP A 71 -10.06 -2.89 -21.91
CA ASP A 71 -9.04 -2.54 -20.94
C ASP A 71 -9.56 -1.70 -19.77
N ALA A 72 -10.88 -1.51 -19.66
CA ALA A 72 -11.48 -0.67 -18.63
C ALA A 72 -11.08 -1.13 -17.22
N ALA A 73 -11.11 -2.44 -16.95
CA ALA A 73 -10.73 -2.96 -15.64
C ALA A 73 -9.28 -2.60 -15.27
N LEU A 74 -8.35 -2.67 -16.23
CA LEU A 74 -6.96 -2.31 -16.02
C LEU A 74 -6.81 -0.83 -15.73
N GLN A 75 -7.51 0.04 -16.47
CA GLN A 75 -7.45 1.48 -16.26
C GLN A 75 -8.03 1.87 -14.90
N VAL A 76 -9.14 1.27 -14.50
CA VAL A 76 -9.74 1.50 -13.18
C VAL A 76 -8.79 1.06 -12.09
N ALA A 77 -8.19 -0.12 -12.20
CA ALA A 77 -7.25 -0.63 -11.21
C ALA A 77 -6.03 0.28 -11.09
N ARG A 78 -5.47 0.77 -12.20
CA ARG A 78 -4.33 1.69 -12.18
C ARG A 78 -4.65 3.00 -11.48
N ARG A 79 -5.84 3.56 -11.74
CA ARG A 79 -6.25 4.81 -11.09
C ARG A 79 -6.41 4.63 -9.59
N HIS A 80 -7.01 3.53 -9.14
CA HIS A 80 -7.14 3.27 -7.71
C HIS A 80 -5.79 2.96 -7.06
N ALA A 81 -4.87 2.26 -7.74
CA ALA A 81 -3.53 2.04 -7.23
C ALA A 81 -2.78 3.36 -7.03
N TRP A 82 -2.97 4.34 -7.91
CA TRP A 82 -2.39 5.68 -7.77
C TRP A 82 -2.82 6.33 -6.45
N HIS A 83 -4.02 6.03 -5.96
CA HIS A 83 -4.54 6.55 -4.70
C HIS A 83 -4.34 5.61 -3.50
N GLY A 84 -3.47 4.61 -3.63
CA GLY A 84 -3.10 3.74 -2.52
C GLY A 84 -3.95 2.48 -2.36
N LEU A 85 -4.86 2.19 -3.29
CA LEU A 85 -5.62 0.94 -3.23
C LEU A 85 -4.80 -0.20 -3.81
N SER A 86 -4.72 -1.33 -3.09
CA SER A 86 -4.01 -2.53 -3.52
C SER A 86 -4.94 -3.64 -4.00
N LEU A 87 -6.20 -3.60 -3.61
CA LEU A 87 -7.20 -4.59 -3.98
C LEU A 87 -8.56 -3.92 -4.09
N ILE A 88 -9.32 -4.27 -5.12
CA ILE A 88 -10.68 -3.79 -5.30
C ILE A 88 -11.62 -4.97 -5.45
N HIS A 89 -12.88 -4.79 -5.03
CA HIS A 89 -13.96 -5.76 -5.21
C HIS A 89 -15.02 -5.14 -6.11
N ILE A 90 -15.40 -5.89 -7.11
CA ILE A 90 -16.36 -5.44 -8.12
C ILE A 90 -17.75 -5.97 -7.78
#